data_e0f3d6ff11d328133de67e665106b53e
#
_entry.id   e0f3d6ff11d328133de67e665106b53e
#
_cell.length_a   1.000
_cell.length_b   1.000
_cell.length_c   1.000
_cell.angle_alpha   90.00
_cell.angle_beta   90.00
_cell.angle_gamma   90.00
#
_symmetry.space_group_name_H-M   'P 1'
#
loop_
_entity.id
_entity.type
_entity.pdbx_description
1 polymer ?
#
loop_
_entity_poly.entity_id
_entity_poly.type
_entity_poly.pdbx_seq_one_letter_code
_entity_poly.pdbx_strand_id
1 'polypeptide(L)'
;MKNLPIIRDDISDSRRGYILSLLEQAGDWCSGESISMQLGISRAAVAKHVAILRTFGHGIDSASRRGYKLTVKTDSLARESMEGLLTTEIFGKKEWRYLDETTSTNKIAALWAMEDAEEGGLVLAEHQVAGRGKKGNSWYTLPRGVQFSVIFHPVVEGNITEILTMLGTVAVAEAVSNLCPIRPLIKAPNDVLVNGRKVCGVLVEVGLLDGDTTWAVLGIGCNVNAQPSDFPENLVSLATSLFIEGKAPVSRRELLAAILERLEFWYKCIQQDELSSLKSRWTHFREVSLG
;
A
#
# COMPACT_ATOMS: atom_id res chain seq x y z
N MET A 1 -25.72 -14.41 -13.74
CA MET A 1 -25.22 -13.08 -13.35
C MET A 1 -24.38 -13.28 -12.10
N LYS A 2 -23.07 -13.33 -12.24
CA LYS A 2 -22.14 -13.45 -11.10
C LYS A 2 -21.97 -12.05 -10.52
N ASN A 3 -22.26 -11.90 -9.23
CA ASN A 3 -22.02 -10.66 -8.51
C ASN A 3 -20.53 -10.25 -8.71
N LEU A 4 -20.33 -9.16 -9.44
CA LEU A 4 -19.05 -8.45 -9.42
C LEU A 4 -18.83 -7.97 -7.97
N PRO A 5 -17.59 -8.03 -7.45
CA PRO A 5 -17.27 -7.47 -6.15
C PRO A 5 -17.69 -5.99 -6.12
N ILE A 6 -18.30 -5.57 -5.02
CA ILE A 6 -18.71 -4.17 -4.83
C ILE A 6 -17.45 -3.32 -4.86
N ILE A 7 -17.23 -2.68 -6.01
CA ILE A 7 -16.22 -1.64 -6.12
C ILE A 7 -16.80 -0.43 -5.39
N ARG A 8 -16.20 -0.04 -4.28
CA ARG A 8 -16.55 1.22 -3.63
C ARG A 8 -15.88 2.36 -4.43
N ASP A 9 -16.52 2.70 -5.55
CA ASP A 9 -16.20 3.90 -6.32
C ASP A 9 -16.74 5.12 -5.55
N ASP A 10 -16.01 5.55 -4.53
CA ASP A 10 -16.26 6.86 -3.97
C ASP A 10 -15.15 7.81 -4.45
N ILE A 11 -15.55 8.77 -5.28
CA ILE A 11 -14.73 9.93 -5.62
C ILE A 11 -14.28 10.52 -4.28
N SER A 12 -13.00 10.44 -4.00
CA SER A 12 -12.46 10.82 -2.70
C SER A 12 -12.74 12.29 -2.44
N ASP A 13 -13.36 12.57 -1.32
CA ASP A 13 -13.42 13.92 -0.81
C ASP A 13 -12.21 14.15 0.10
N SER A 14 -11.19 14.87 -0.40
CA SER A 14 -9.97 15.21 0.34
C SER A 14 -10.25 15.79 1.75
N ARG A 15 -11.47 16.30 1.96
CA ARG A 15 -11.94 16.82 3.23
C ARG A 15 -12.06 15.76 4.32
N ARG A 16 -12.37 14.49 3.98
CA ARG A 16 -12.45 13.41 4.98
C ARG A 16 -11.09 13.04 5.53
N GLY A 17 -10.09 12.93 4.66
CA GLY A 17 -8.70 12.71 5.07
C GLY A 17 -8.20 13.83 5.98
N TYR A 18 -8.51 15.09 5.64
CA TYR A 18 -8.15 16.24 6.46
C TYR A 18 -8.86 16.23 7.82
N ILE A 19 -10.15 15.88 7.88
CA ILE A 19 -10.88 15.73 9.16
C ILE A 19 -10.20 14.69 10.04
N LEU A 20 -9.82 13.54 9.48
CA LEU A 20 -9.10 12.50 10.23
C LEU A 20 -7.78 13.00 10.78
N SER A 21 -6.97 13.69 9.97
CA SER A 21 -5.69 14.26 10.42
C SER A 21 -5.86 15.28 11.55
N LEU A 22 -6.90 16.12 11.49
CA LEU A 22 -7.21 17.05 12.57
C LEU A 22 -7.59 16.34 13.87
N LEU A 23 -8.41 15.28 13.78
CA LEU A 23 -8.83 14.51 14.95
C LEU A 23 -7.66 13.71 15.56
N GLU A 24 -6.76 13.18 14.71
CA GLU A 24 -5.54 12.51 15.14
C GLU A 24 -4.59 13.46 15.85
N GLN A 25 -4.32 14.64 15.26
CA GLN A 25 -3.43 15.65 15.85
C GLN A 25 -3.98 16.23 17.17
N ALA A 26 -5.29 16.37 17.27
CA ALA A 26 -5.91 16.86 18.49
C ALA A 26 -5.73 15.90 19.67
N GLY A 27 -5.69 14.59 19.43
CA GLY A 27 -5.57 13.55 20.47
C GLY A 27 -6.73 13.51 21.46
N ASP A 28 -7.59 14.50 21.46
CA ASP A 28 -8.79 14.67 22.30
C ASP A 28 -9.92 15.30 21.48
N TRP A 29 -10.86 15.98 22.12
CA TRP A 29 -12.00 16.59 21.49
C TRP A 29 -11.62 17.76 20.58
N CYS A 30 -12.09 17.74 19.34
CA CYS A 30 -11.96 18.81 18.37
C CYS A 30 -13.35 19.40 18.07
N SER A 31 -13.52 20.72 18.20
CA SER A 31 -14.82 21.32 17.98
C SER A 31 -15.23 21.26 16.51
N GLY A 32 -16.51 20.96 16.26
CA GLY A 32 -17.04 20.96 14.88
C GLY A 32 -16.97 22.34 14.22
N GLU A 33 -16.89 23.41 14.99
CA GLU A 33 -16.69 24.78 14.50
C GLU A 33 -15.24 25.00 14.03
N SER A 34 -14.26 24.52 14.80
CA SER A 34 -12.83 24.57 14.38
C SER A 34 -12.60 23.81 13.07
N ILE A 35 -13.15 22.60 12.96
CA ILE A 35 -13.07 21.79 11.73
C ILE A 35 -13.75 22.52 10.57
N SER A 36 -14.94 23.07 10.80
CA SER A 36 -15.73 23.83 9.83
C SER A 36 -14.96 25.04 9.28
N MET A 37 -14.31 25.83 10.15
CA MET A 37 -13.51 26.99 9.76
C MET A 37 -12.27 26.58 8.95
N GLN A 38 -11.55 25.57 9.39
CA GLN A 38 -10.32 25.13 8.71
C GLN A 38 -10.58 24.56 7.31
N LEU A 39 -11.75 23.91 7.11
CA LEU A 39 -12.14 23.32 5.83
C LEU A 39 -12.99 24.25 4.94
N GLY A 40 -13.44 25.39 5.46
CA GLY A 40 -14.33 26.27 4.72
C GLY A 40 -15.70 25.65 4.38
N ILE A 41 -16.20 24.72 5.22
CA ILE A 41 -17.49 24.04 5.05
C ILE A 41 -18.42 24.24 6.24
N SER A 42 -19.71 23.97 6.06
CA SER A 42 -20.67 24.07 7.17
C SER A 42 -20.47 22.98 8.22
N ARG A 43 -20.88 23.23 9.46
CA ARG A 43 -20.90 22.22 10.54
C ARG A 43 -21.76 20.98 10.16
N ALA A 44 -22.82 21.17 9.41
CA ALA A 44 -23.66 20.07 8.90
C ALA A 44 -22.87 19.20 7.90
N ALA A 45 -22.03 19.81 7.04
CA ALA A 45 -21.15 19.08 6.15
C ALA A 45 -20.08 18.30 6.93
N VAL A 46 -19.48 18.88 7.98
CA VAL A 46 -18.56 18.15 8.88
C VAL A 46 -19.24 16.92 9.47
N ALA A 47 -20.46 17.06 9.98
CA ALA A 47 -21.23 15.94 10.55
C ALA A 47 -21.48 14.82 9.52
N LYS A 48 -21.77 15.18 8.26
CA LYS A 48 -21.93 14.22 7.15
C LYS A 48 -20.63 13.46 6.88
N HIS A 49 -19.49 14.17 6.79
CA HIS A 49 -18.18 13.53 6.59
C HIS A 49 -17.81 12.60 7.75
N VAL A 50 -18.04 13.03 9.00
CA VAL A 50 -17.82 12.17 10.19
C VAL A 50 -18.70 10.92 10.15
N ALA A 51 -19.97 11.03 9.73
CA ALA A 51 -20.84 9.86 9.57
C ALA A 51 -20.25 8.85 8.55
N ILE A 52 -19.75 9.34 7.43
CA ILE A 52 -19.10 8.50 6.42
C ILE A 52 -17.81 7.85 6.99
N LEU A 53 -16.96 8.60 7.68
CA LEU A 53 -15.75 8.06 8.32
C LEU A 53 -16.07 6.92 9.30
N ARG A 54 -17.19 7.00 10.01
CA ARG A 54 -17.69 5.91 10.86
C ARG A 54 -18.05 4.66 10.06
N THR A 55 -18.62 4.82 8.87
CA THR A 55 -18.89 3.66 7.99
C THR A 55 -17.62 2.98 7.48
N PHE A 56 -16.50 3.68 7.47
CA PHE A 56 -15.17 3.12 7.15
C PHE A 56 -14.45 2.51 8.38
N GLY A 57 -15.14 2.38 9.51
CA GLY A 57 -14.63 1.69 10.69
C GLY A 57 -13.88 2.58 11.68
N HIS A 58 -13.83 3.91 11.46
CA HIS A 58 -13.28 4.82 12.46
C HIS A 58 -14.23 4.94 13.66
N GLY A 59 -13.73 4.73 14.86
CA GLY A 59 -14.44 5.09 16.08
C GLY A 59 -14.30 6.61 16.29
N ILE A 60 -15.38 7.35 16.06
CA ILE A 60 -15.42 8.80 16.30
C ILE A 60 -16.60 9.10 17.20
N ASP A 61 -16.30 9.52 18.44
CA ASP A 61 -17.32 9.99 19.36
C ASP A 61 -17.78 11.41 19.01
N SER A 62 -19.01 11.73 19.36
CA SER A 62 -19.54 13.09 19.25
C SER A 62 -20.24 13.50 20.54
N ALA A 63 -19.96 14.71 21.02
CA ALA A 63 -20.61 15.25 22.19
C ALA A 63 -21.01 16.72 21.96
N SER A 64 -22.19 17.09 22.48
CA SER A 64 -22.65 18.47 22.42
C SER A 64 -21.64 19.39 23.09
N ARG A 65 -21.37 20.53 22.45
CA ARG A 65 -20.41 21.57 22.87
C ARG A 65 -18.93 21.15 22.90
N ARG A 66 -18.59 19.86 22.76
CA ARG A 66 -17.20 19.36 22.69
C ARG A 66 -16.75 19.09 21.25
N GLY A 67 -17.66 18.65 20.37
CA GLY A 67 -17.39 18.31 18.98
C GLY A 67 -17.16 16.81 18.77
N TYR A 68 -16.02 16.43 18.17
CA TYR A 68 -15.68 15.08 17.77
C TYR A 68 -14.35 14.64 18.40
N LYS A 69 -14.25 13.36 18.73
CA LYS A 69 -13.03 12.73 19.24
C LYS A 69 -12.81 11.39 18.53
N LEU A 70 -11.63 11.19 17.98
CA LEU A 70 -11.23 9.90 17.44
C LEU A 70 -10.91 8.95 18.61
N THR A 71 -11.64 7.85 18.73
CA THR A 71 -11.48 6.85 19.79
C THR A 71 -10.84 5.57 19.28
N VAL A 72 -11.10 5.23 18.00
CA VAL A 72 -10.50 4.09 17.32
C VAL A 72 -10.02 4.54 15.95
N LYS A 73 -8.70 4.49 15.73
CA LYS A 73 -8.12 4.67 14.41
C LYS A 73 -8.29 3.36 13.64
N THR A 74 -9.08 3.38 12.57
CA THR A 74 -9.12 2.19 11.72
C THR A 74 -7.77 2.00 11.03
N ASP A 75 -7.43 0.76 10.80
CA ASP A 75 -6.28 0.35 9.98
C ASP A 75 -6.70 0.12 8.50
N SER A 76 -7.85 0.65 8.11
CA SER A 76 -8.39 0.54 6.75
C SER A 76 -7.46 1.22 5.73
N LEU A 77 -7.25 0.52 4.63
CA LEU A 77 -6.49 1.03 3.48
C LEU A 77 -7.40 1.66 2.42
N ALA A 78 -8.62 1.99 2.77
CA ALA A 78 -9.51 2.75 1.90
C ALA A 78 -8.92 4.13 1.60
N ARG A 79 -9.19 4.66 0.42
CA ARG A 79 -8.60 5.92 -0.07
C ARG A 79 -8.76 7.07 0.91
N GLU A 80 -9.94 7.21 1.50
CA GLU A 80 -10.27 8.27 2.45
C GLU A 80 -9.40 8.23 3.72
N SER A 81 -8.99 7.01 4.12
CA SER A 81 -8.08 6.81 5.24
C SER A 81 -6.64 7.17 4.90
N MET A 82 -6.30 7.25 3.62
CA MET A 82 -4.93 7.46 3.11
C MET A 82 -4.65 8.89 2.68
N GLU A 83 -5.66 9.70 2.36
CA GLU A 83 -5.49 11.02 1.74
C GLU A 83 -4.55 11.95 2.50
N GLY A 84 -4.65 12.02 3.82
CA GLY A 84 -3.77 12.85 4.66
C GLY A 84 -2.32 12.34 4.78
N LEU A 85 -2.04 11.13 4.31
CA LEU A 85 -0.72 10.49 4.43
C LEU A 85 0.07 10.51 3.13
N LEU A 86 -0.60 10.60 1.98
CA LEU A 86 0.04 10.51 0.68
C LEU A 86 0.73 11.83 0.30
N THR A 87 2.04 11.78 0.10
CA THR A 87 2.85 12.89 -0.43
C THR A 87 3.16 12.76 -1.92
N THR A 88 2.76 11.64 -2.52
CA THR A 88 2.92 11.34 -3.95
C THR A 88 2.15 12.28 -4.86
N GLU A 89 2.55 12.40 -6.12
CA GLU A 89 1.86 13.16 -7.17
C GLU A 89 1.04 12.26 -8.11
N ILE A 90 1.48 11.01 -8.32
CA ILE A 90 0.91 10.05 -9.27
C ILE A 90 0.35 8.84 -8.52
N PHE A 91 1.21 8.11 -7.79
CA PHE A 91 0.85 6.83 -7.18
C PHE A 91 -0.13 6.99 -6.03
N GLY A 92 -1.32 6.38 -6.18
CA GLY A 92 -2.40 6.50 -5.22
C GLY A 92 -3.17 7.83 -5.26
N LYS A 93 -2.86 8.75 -6.21
CA LYS A 93 -3.60 10.01 -6.41
C LYS A 93 -4.69 9.91 -7.47
N LYS A 94 -4.55 9.01 -8.40
CA LYS A 94 -5.51 8.79 -9.50
C LYS A 94 -6.63 7.87 -9.04
N GLU A 95 -6.83 6.78 -9.69
CA GLU A 95 -7.84 5.81 -9.34
C GLU A 95 -7.35 4.81 -8.28
N TRP A 96 -8.24 4.42 -7.38
CA TRP A 96 -7.98 3.56 -6.25
C TRP A 96 -9.10 2.55 -6.09
N ARG A 97 -8.79 1.27 -6.26
CA ARG A 97 -9.73 0.18 -6.06
C ARG A 97 -9.36 -0.59 -4.79
N TYR A 98 -10.22 -0.53 -3.78
CA TYR A 98 -10.04 -1.23 -2.52
C TYR A 98 -11.11 -2.31 -2.36
N LEU A 99 -10.67 -3.54 -2.17
CA LEU A 99 -11.51 -4.73 -2.17
C LEU A 99 -11.36 -5.47 -0.84
N ASP A 100 -12.48 -5.95 -0.28
CA ASP A 100 -12.43 -6.82 0.89
C ASP A 100 -11.80 -8.17 0.52
N GLU A 101 -12.18 -8.72 -0.66
CA GLU A 101 -11.64 -9.98 -1.19
C GLU A 101 -11.52 -9.94 -2.71
N THR A 102 -10.47 -10.56 -3.22
CA THR A 102 -10.27 -10.77 -4.67
C THR A 102 -9.48 -12.04 -4.95
N THR A 103 -9.42 -12.46 -6.20
CA THR A 103 -8.51 -13.54 -6.61
C THR A 103 -7.05 -13.12 -6.49
N SER A 104 -6.68 -11.97 -7.05
CA SER A 104 -5.33 -11.39 -7.00
C SER A 104 -5.39 -9.93 -7.42
N THR A 105 -4.75 -9.04 -6.66
CA THR A 105 -4.65 -7.61 -6.99
C THR A 105 -3.94 -7.40 -8.32
N ASN A 106 -2.89 -8.18 -8.63
CA ASN A 106 -2.21 -8.14 -9.93
C ASN A 106 -3.16 -8.48 -11.08
N LYS A 107 -3.99 -9.52 -10.93
CA LYS A 107 -4.93 -9.89 -11.98
C LYS A 107 -5.96 -8.80 -12.24
N ILE A 108 -6.48 -8.17 -11.20
CA ILE A 108 -7.43 -7.06 -11.36
C ILE A 108 -6.73 -5.84 -12.00
N ALA A 109 -5.53 -5.51 -11.53
CA ALA A 109 -4.76 -4.40 -12.08
C ALA A 109 -4.38 -4.63 -13.56
N ALA A 110 -4.00 -5.86 -13.94
CA ALA A 110 -3.68 -6.20 -15.31
C ALA A 110 -4.91 -6.08 -16.23
N LEU A 111 -6.07 -6.59 -15.80
CA LEU A 111 -7.33 -6.43 -16.56
C LEU A 111 -7.68 -4.95 -16.72
N TRP A 112 -7.50 -4.17 -15.67
CA TRP A 112 -7.77 -2.75 -15.69
C TRP A 112 -6.77 -1.97 -16.57
N ALA A 113 -5.48 -2.33 -16.54
CA ALA A 113 -4.47 -1.75 -17.44
C ALA A 113 -4.76 -2.02 -18.92
N MET A 114 -5.38 -3.18 -19.25
CA MET A 114 -5.85 -3.50 -20.61
C MET A 114 -7.07 -2.67 -21.04
N GLU A 115 -7.78 -2.03 -20.12
CA GLU A 115 -8.93 -1.15 -20.32
C GLU A 115 -8.54 0.34 -20.19
N ASP A 116 -7.29 0.67 -20.52
CA ASP A 116 -6.73 2.03 -20.51
C ASP A 116 -6.72 2.72 -19.13
N ALA A 117 -6.50 1.97 -18.05
CA ALA A 117 -6.28 2.57 -16.73
C ALA A 117 -5.08 3.52 -16.74
N GLU A 118 -5.19 4.66 -16.06
CA GLU A 118 -4.09 5.62 -15.96
C GLU A 118 -2.89 5.07 -15.16
N GLU A 119 -1.69 5.56 -15.48
CA GLU A 119 -0.49 5.29 -14.68
C GLU A 119 -0.70 5.73 -13.22
N GLY A 120 -0.25 4.90 -12.29
CA GLY A 120 -0.44 5.13 -10.86
C GLY A 120 -1.78 4.62 -10.32
N GLY A 121 -2.62 4.02 -11.16
CA GLY A 121 -3.82 3.30 -10.74
C GLY A 121 -3.46 2.21 -9.72
N LEU A 122 -4.23 2.13 -8.62
CA LEU A 122 -3.93 1.29 -7.48
C LEU A 122 -5.05 0.30 -7.18
N VAL A 123 -4.70 -0.97 -7.04
CA VAL A 123 -5.62 -2.04 -6.60
C VAL A 123 -5.12 -2.62 -5.29
N LEU A 124 -5.94 -2.57 -4.25
CA LEU A 124 -5.65 -3.15 -2.93
C LEU A 124 -6.68 -4.21 -2.58
N ALA A 125 -6.31 -5.16 -1.73
CA ALA A 125 -7.23 -6.11 -1.15
C ALA A 125 -6.86 -6.45 0.29
N GLU A 126 -7.88 -6.66 1.14
CA GLU A 126 -7.67 -7.23 2.48
C GLU A 126 -7.32 -8.72 2.37
N HIS A 127 -7.97 -9.43 1.45
CA HIS A 127 -7.73 -10.86 1.23
C HIS A 127 -7.62 -11.23 -0.25
N GLN A 128 -6.64 -12.09 -0.58
CA GLN A 128 -6.51 -12.69 -1.90
C GLN A 128 -6.68 -14.21 -1.79
N VAL A 129 -7.71 -14.77 -2.43
CA VAL A 129 -7.99 -16.22 -2.43
C VAL A 129 -7.07 -17.01 -3.36
N ALA A 130 -6.42 -16.35 -4.32
CA ALA A 130 -5.49 -16.95 -5.27
C ALA A 130 -4.31 -16.00 -5.56
N GLY A 131 -3.70 -15.49 -4.47
CA GLY A 131 -2.53 -14.63 -4.56
C GLY A 131 -1.41 -15.28 -5.35
N ARG A 132 -0.72 -14.51 -6.19
CA ARG A 132 0.29 -14.99 -7.14
C ARG A 132 1.68 -14.59 -6.71
N GLY A 133 2.62 -15.51 -6.87
CA GLY A 133 4.05 -15.30 -6.70
C GLY A 133 4.82 -15.68 -7.96
N LYS A 134 6.13 -15.47 -7.93
CA LYS A 134 7.02 -15.76 -9.07
C LYS A 134 7.08 -17.26 -9.37
N LYS A 135 7.23 -17.60 -10.67
CA LYS A 135 7.37 -18.99 -11.16
C LYS A 135 6.18 -19.90 -10.82
N GLY A 136 4.97 -19.35 -10.76
CA GLY A 136 3.77 -20.14 -10.46
C GLY A 136 3.55 -20.44 -8.97
N ASN A 137 4.40 -19.95 -8.08
CA ASN A 137 4.17 -20.05 -6.64
C ASN A 137 2.94 -19.23 -6.23
N SER A 138 2.28 -19.65 -5.15
CA SER A 138 1.20 -18.90 -4.55
C SER A 138 1.74 -17.89 -3.52
N TRP A 139 1.07 -16.75 -3.43
CA TRP A 139 1.20 -15.84 -2.29
C TRP A 139 0.09 -16.13 -1.29
N TYR A 140 0.44 -16.48 -0.08
CA TYR A 140 -0.52 -16.70 0.99
C TYR A 140 -0.81 -15.37 1.69
N THR A 141 -2.06 -14.91 1.63
CA THR A 141 -2.48 -13.67 2.27
C THR A 141 -2.70 -13.89 3.76
N LEU A 142 -1.82 -13.33 4.57
CA LEU A 142 -1.97 -13.29 6.02
C LEU A 142 -2.87 -12.10 6.44
N PRO A 143 -3.61 -12.22 7.55
CA PRO A 143 -4.44 -11.13 8.04
C PRO A 143 -3.59 -9.93 8.45
N ARG A 144 -4.18 -8.74 8.36
CA ARG A 144 -3.52 -7.47 8.71
C ARG A 144 -2.21 -7.22 7.95
N GLY A 145 -2.11 -7.75 6.74
CA GLY A 145 -1.04 -7.47 5.78
C GLY A 145 -1.36 -6.26 4.90
N VAL A 146 -0.47 -5.95 3.98
CA VAL A 146 -0.67 -4.98 2.90
C VAL A 146 -0.45 -5.69 1.59
N GLN A 147 -1.52 -5.81 0.79
CA GLN A 147 -1.51 -6.42 -0.55
C GLN A 147 -2.04 -5.42 -1.55
N PHE A 148 -1.21 -5.01 -2.49
CA PHE A 148 -1.60 -4.06 -3.52
C PHE A 148 -0.83 -4.24 -4.81
N SER A 149 -1.35 -3.64 -5.87
CA SER A 149 -0.73 -3.60 -7.18
C SER A 149 -0.85 -2.21 -7.78
N VAL A 150 0.24 -1.71 -8.37
CA VAL A 150 0.31 -0.41 -9.04
C VAL A 150 0.44 -0.63 -10.54
N ILE A 151 -0.27 0.17 -11.32
CA ILE A 151 -0.20 0.18 -12.78
C ILE A 151 0.86 1.19 -13.24
N PHE A 152 1.71 0.76 -14.17
CA PHE A 152 2.73 1.56 -14.83
C PHE A 152 2.54 1.52 -16.34
N HIS A 153 2.84 2.62 -17.00
CA HIS A 153 3.02 2.72 -18.46
C HIS A 153 4.48 3.11 -18.73
N PRO A 154 5.43 2.18 -18.56
CA PRO A 154 6.84 2.51 -18.52
C PRO A 154 7.36 2.89 -19.92
N VAL A 155 8.03 4.05 -19.98
CA VAL A 155 8.80 4.49 -21.15
C VAL A 155 10.27 4.49 -20.73
N VAL A 156 10.85 3.29 -20.60
CA VAL A 156 12.26 3.13 -20.19
C VAL A 156 12.90 1.99 -20.97
N GLU A 157 14.17 2.13 -21.30
CA GLU A 157 14.94 1.08 -21.97
C GLU A 157 15.35 -0.04 -21.03
N GLY A 158 15.33 -1.27 -21.51
CA GLY A 158 15.82 -2.44 -20.81
C GLY A 158 14.75 -3.41 -20.33
N ASN A 159 15.13 -4.30 -19.43
CA ASN A 159 14.23 -5.31 -18.88
C ASN A 159 13.31 -4.71 -17.81
N ILE A 160 12.11 -4.27 -18.22
CA ILE A 160 11.11 -3.66 -17.35
C ILE A 160 10.77 -4.52 -16.13
N THR A 161 10.63 -5.83 -16.31
CA THR A 161 10.33 -6.75 -15.21
C THR A 161 11.43 -6.72 -14.13
N GLU A 162 12.69 -6.68 -14.54
CA GLU A 162 13.83 -6.62 -13.62
C GLU A 162 13.90 -5.25 -12.93
N ILE A 163 13.78 -4.18 -13.69
CA ILE A 163 13.85 -2.81 -13.19
C ILE A 163 12.75 -2.55 -12.15
N LEU A 164 11.48 -2.87 -12.47
CA LEU A 164 10.38 -2.66 -11.55
C LEU A 164 10.40 -3.62 -10.35
N THR A 165 10.95 -4.85 -10.51
CA THR A 165 11.16 -5.75 -9.37
C THR A 165 12.18 -5.16 -8.39
N MET A 166 13.29 -4.63 -8.92
CA MET A 166 14.32 -3.95 -8.13
C MET A 166 13.72 -2.71 -7.42
N LEU A 167 12.98 -1.88 -8.15
CA LEU A 167 12.29 -0.71 -7.63
C LEU A 167 11.35 -1.08 -6.48
N GLY A 168 10.50 -2.08 -6.65
CA GLY A 168 9.55 -2.51 -5.62
C GLY A 168 10.24 -3.03 -4.36
N THR A 169 11.30 -3.84 -4.52
CA THR A 169 12.03 -4.38 -3.35
C THR A 169 12.79 -3.29 -2.59
N VAL A 170 13.39 -2.32 -3.28
CA VAL A 170 14.07 -1.17 -2.65
C VAL A 170 13.05 -0.29 -1.92
N ALA A 171 11.93 0.03 -2.56
CA ALA A 171 10.88 0.86 -1.96
C ALA A 171 10.37 0.26 -0.65
N VAL A 172 10.11 -1.05 -0.63
CA VAL A 172 9.69 -1.75 0.59
C VAL A 172 10.80 -1.74 1.64
N ALA A 173 12.04 -2.05 1.26
CA ALA A 173 13.15 -2.10 2.21
C ALA A 173 13.40 -0.73 2.88
N GLU A 174 13.33 0.37 2.11
CA GLU A 174 13.46 1.72 2.64
C GLU A 174 12.29 2.09 3.57
N ALA A 175 11.05 1.83 3.14
CA ALA A 175 9.86 2.11 3.96
C ALA A 175 9.90 1.36 5.31
N VAL A 176 10.27 0.08 5.28
CA VAL A 176 10.43 -0.73 6.49
C VAL A 176 11.55 -0.20 7.38
N SER A 177 12.73 0.14 6.82
CA SER A 177 13.85 0.70 7.58
C SER A 177 13.52 2.02 8.28
N ASN A 178 12.66 2.83 7.65
CA ASN A 178 12.28 4.14 8.19
C ASN A 178 11.22 4.05 9.29
N LEU A 179 10.32 3.08 9.20
CA LEU A 179 9.17 2.96 10.11
C LEU A 179 9.39 1.98 11.25
N CYS A 180 10.30 1.03 11.09
CA CYS A 180 10.49 -0.06 12.02
C CYS A 180 11.95 -0.13 12.49
N PRO A 181 12.23 -0.43 13.78
CA PRO A 181 13.59 -0.60 14.27
C PRO A 181 14.16 -1.98 13.89
N ILE A 182 14.02 -2.37 12.62
CA ILE A 182 14.46 -3.65 12.06
C ILE A 182 15.26 -3.41 10.78
N ARG A 183 16.13 -4.36 10.43
CA ARG A 183 16.97 -4.28 9.24
C ARG A 183 16.47 -5.23 8.15
N PRO A 184 15.75 -4.72 7.13
CA PRO A 184 15.37 -5.53 5.99
C PRO A 184 16.57 -5.80 5.07
N LEU A 185 16.56 -6.98 4.45
CA LEU A 185 17.52 -7.37 3.40
C LEU A 185 16.75 -7.84 2.16
N ILE A 186 17.30 -7.58 0.99
CA ILE A 186 16.73 -8.05 -0.28
C ILE A 186 17.37 -9.37 -0.67
N LYS A 187 16.57 -10.42 -0.70
CA LYS A 187 16.92 -11.69 -1.33
C LYS A 187 16.52 -11.66 -2.79
N ALA A 188 17.51 -11.61 -3.65
CA ALA A 188 17.28 -11.58 -5.09
C ALA A 188 16.40 -12.78 -5.56
N PRO A 189 15.52 -12.57 -6.52
CA PRO A 189 15.32 -11.27 -7.20
C PRO A 189 14.25 -10.38 -6.57
N ASN A 190 13.33 -10.90 -5.73
CA ASN A 190 12.03 -10.28 -5.49
C ASN A 190 11.49 -10.42 -4.05
N ASP A 191 12.29 -10.86 -3.11
CA ASP A 191 11.88 -11.06 -1.72
C ASP A 191 12.57 -10.04 -0.80
N VAL A 192 11.84 -9.54 0.20
CA VAL A 192 12.41 -8.79 1.32
C VAL A 192 12.34 -9.65 2.56
N LEU A 193 13.48 -9.79 3.24
CA LEU A 193 13.66 -10.61 4.43
C LEU A 193 13.95 -9.75 5.66
N VAL A 194 13.58 -10.23 6.82
CA VAL A 194 14.08 -9.77 8.12
C VAL A 194 14.53 -11.01 8.91
N ASN A 195 15.73 -10.99 9.45
CA ASN A 195 16.32 -12.12 10.16
C ASN A 195 16.23 -13.45 9.37
N GLY A 196 16.48 -13.40 8.06
CA GLY A 196 16.48 -14.56 7.16
C GLY A 196 15.09 -15.07 6.77
N ARG A 197 13.99 -14.49 7.27
CA ARG A 197 12.62 -14.90 6.96
C ARG A 197 11.90 -13.84 6.13
N LYS A 198 11.05 -14.28 5.21
CA LYS A 198 10.37 -13.42 4.25
C LYS A 198 9.25 -12.60 4.90
N VAL A 199 9.34 -11.28 4.77
CA VAL A 199 8.28 -10.34 5.18
C VAL A 199 7.51 -9.79 3.97
N CYS A 200 8.13 -9.74 2.78
CA CYS A 200 7.48 -9.21 1.59
C CYS A 200 7.92 -9.94 0.33
N GLY A 201 7.02 -10.01 -0.64
CA GLY A 201 7.28 -10.47 -2.00
C GLY A 201 6.79 -9.46 -3.03
N VAL A 202 7.57 -9.32 -4.10
CA VAL A 202 7.27 -8.45 -5.24
C VAL A 202 7.04 -9.28 -6.48
N LEU A 203 6.00 -8.97 -7.26
CA LEU A 203 5.70 -9.64 -8.53
C LEU A 203 5.37 -8.60 -9.60
N VAL A 204 6.14 -8.60 -10.67
CA VAL A 204 5.87 -7.77 -11.85
C VAL A 204 5.29 -8.63 -12.96
N GLU A 205 4.20 -8.17 -13.55
CA GLU A 205 3.57 -8.71 -14.76
C GLU A 205 3.48 -7.61 -15.81
N VAL A 206 3.71 -7.97 -17.09
CA VAL A 206 3.75 -7.01 -18.20
C VAL A 206 2.82 -7.44 -19.31
N GLY A 207 2.19 -6.47 -19.98
CA GLY A 207 1.51 -6.65 -21.24
C GLY A 207 2.42 -6.22 -22.38
N LEU A 208 2.45 -7.02 -23.44
CA LEU A 208 3.24 -6.77 -24.62
C LEU A 208 2.32 -6.61 -25.84
N LEU A 209 2.63 -5.63 -26.69
CA LEU A 209 2.03 -5.49 -28.01
C LEU A 209 3.18 -5.30 -29.01
N ASP A 210 3.23 -6.14 -30.03
CA ASP A 210 4.28 -6.14 -31.07
C ASP A 210 5.73 -6.20 -30.51
N GLY A 211 5.89 -6.77 -29.30
CA GLY A 211 7.17 -6.88 -28.61
C GLY A 211 7.47 -5.75 -27.61
N ASP A 212 6.73 -4.66 -27.66
CA ASP A 212 6.88 -3.52 -26.76
C ASP A 212 5.99 -3.67 -25.52
N THR A 213 6.49 -3.22 -24.37
CA THR A 213 5.72 -3.20 -23.14
C THR A 213 4.71 -2.04 -23.18
N THR A 214 3.42 -2.38 -23.17
CA THR A 214 2.33 -1.40 -23.17
C THR A 214 1.91 -1.00 -21.75
N TRP A 215 1.97 -1.93 -20.82
CA TRP A 215 1.73 -1.69 -19.40
C TRP A 215 2.53 -2.66 -18.55
N ALA A 216 2.75 -2.29 -17.31
CA ALA A 216 3.29 -3.18 -16.30
C ALA A 216 2.48 -3.06 -15.00
N VAL A 217 2.35 -4.15 -14.27
CA VAL A 217 1.73 -4.20 -12.95
C VAL A 217 2.76 -4.67 -11.95
N LEU A 218 3.03 -3.83 -10.98
CA LEU A 218 3.91 -4.13 -9.84
C LEU A 218 3.05 -4.50 -8.64
N GLY A 219 3.00 -5.79 -8.28
CA GLY A 219 2.34 -6.29 -7.08
C GLY A 219 3.29 -6.40 -5.92
N ILE A 220 2.82 -5.98 -4.75
CA ILE A 220 3.54 -6.07 -3.47
C ILE A 220 2.64 -6.73 -2.45
N GLY A 221 3.13 -7.83 -1.86
CA GLY A 221 2.51 -8.46 -0.70
C GLY A 221 3.45 -8.34 0.50
N CYS A 222 2.99 -7.70 1.58
CA CYS A 222 3.78 -7.50 2.79
C CYS A 222 3.05 -8.04 4.03
N ASN A 223 3.74 -8.88 4.81
CA ASN A 223 3.26 -9.39 6.10
C ASN A 223 3.53 -8.35 7.18
N VAL A 224 2.50 -7.61 7.58
CA VAL A 224 2.67 -6.47 8.50
C VAL A 224 2.39 -6.89 9.93
N ASN A 225 1.14 -7.12 10.28
CA ASN A 225 0.72 -7.36 11.67
C ASN A 225 0.21 -8.79 11.92
N ALA A 226 0.59 -9.76 11.08
CA ALA A 226 0.26 -11.16 11.29
C ALA A 226 0.94 -11.68 12.57
N GLN A 227 0.18 -12.46 13.36
CA GLN A 227 0.66 -13.11 14.59
C GLN A 227 1.29 -14.47 14.23
N PRO A 228 2.11 -15.07 15.11
CA PRO A 228 2.67 -16.40 14.87
C PRO A 228 1.60 -17.47 14.57
N SER A 229 0.44 -17.38 15.19
CA SER A 229 -0.71 -18.29 14.97
C SER A 229 -1.40 -18.14 13.61
N ASP A 230 -1.16 -17.05 12.91
CA ASP A 230 -1.77 -16.79 11.60
C ASP A 230 -1.02 -17.52 10.46
N PHE A 231 0.19 -18.02 10.73
CA PHE A 231 1.02 -18.69 9.73
C PHE A 231 0.69 -20.18 9.63
N PRO A 232 0.45 -20.70 8.41
CA PRO A 232 0.41 -22.13 8.19
C PRO A 232 1.74 -22.80 8.56
N GLU A 233 1.70 -24.04 9.05
CA GLU A 233 2.88 -24.78 9.52
C GLU A 233 4.05 -24.76 8.52
N ASN A 234 3.76 -24.94 7.25
CA ASN A 234 4.75 -24.95 6.18
C ASN A 234 5.39 -23.59 5.90
N LEU A 235 4.86 -22.49 6.45
CA LEU A 235 5.39 -21.14 6.26
C LEU A 235 6.10 -20.57 7.49
N VAL A 236 5.90 -21.14 8.68
CA VAL A 236 6.44 -20.63 9.96
C VAL A 236 7.97 -20.43 9.92
N SER A 237 8.69 -21.37 9.27
CA SER A 237 10.16 -21.29 9.16
C SER A 237 10.65 -20.39 8.01
N LEU A 238 9.80 -20.10 7.04
CA LEU A 238 10.16 -19.41 5.79
C LEU A 238 9.75 -17.93 5.78
N ALA A 239 8.67 -17.61 6.51
CA ALA A 239 8.08 -16.28 6.50
C ALA A 239 7.91 -15.73 7.92
N THR A 240 7.78 -14.41 8.01
CA THR A 240 7.54 -13.68 9.24
C THR A 240 6.73 -12.41 8.94
N SER A 241 6.46 -11.60 9.96
CA SER A 241 5.80 -10.30 9.82
C SER A 241 6.62 -9.20 10.48
N LEU A 242 6.36 -7.95 10.10
CA LEU A 242 7.00 -6.79 10.73
C LEU A 242 6.68 -6.71 12.22
N PHE A 243 5.46 -7.11 12.62
CA PHE A 243 5.05 -7.21 14.03
C PHE A 243 5.92 -8.18 14.82
N ILE A 244 6.13 -9.40 14.30
CA ILE A 244 6.92 -10.43 14.99
C ILE A 244 8.36 -9.97 15.16
N GLU A 245 8.95 -9.39 14.13
CA GLU A 245 10.35 -8.96 14.15
C GLU A 245 10.58 -7.67 14.94
N GLY A 246 9.67 -6.70 14.81
CA GLY A 246 9.73 -5.41 15.50
C GLY A 246 9.11 -5.42 16.90
N LYS A 247 8.37 -6.48 17.26
CA LYS A 247 7.66 -6.64 18.54
C LYS A 247 6.66 -5.53 18.85
N ALA A 248 6.20 -4.81 17.83
CA ALA A 248 5.24 -3.74 17.94
C ALA A 248 4.35 -3.67 16.70
N PRO A 249 3.08 -3.26 16.83
CA PRO A 249 2.20 -3.05 15.69
C PRO A 249 2.76 -1.96 14.76
N VAL A 250 2.65 -2.21 13.46
CA VAL A 250 3.03 -1.25 12.42
C VAL A 250 1.77 -0.71 11.76
N SER A 251 1.68 0.60 11.60
CA SER A 251 0.57 1.21 10.86
C SER A 251 0.63 0.79 9.39
N ARG A 252 -0.36 0.00 8.92
CA ARG A 252 -0.44 -0.42 7.51
C ARG A 252 -0.59 0.79 6.59
N ARG A 253 -1.29 1.82 7.04
CA ARG A 253 -1.50 3.09 6.32
C ARG A 253 -0.19 3.84 6.10
N GLU A 254 0.59 4.04 7.17
CA GLU A 254 1.89 4.72 7.09
C GLU A 254 2.89 3.91 6.26
N LEU A 255 2.87 2.57 6.38
CA LEU A 255 3.71 1.70 5.58
C LEU A 255 3.35 1.78 4.09
N LEU A 256 2.06 1.71 3.74
CA LEU A 256 1.62 1.84 2.35
C LEU A 256 1.99 3.21 1.78
N ALA A 257 1.75 4.30 2.53
CA ALA A 257 2.12 5.65 2.10
C ALA A 257 3.63 5.78 1.86
N ALA A 258 4.46 5.28 2.78
CA ALA A 258 5.91 5.29 2.64
C ALA A 258 6.39 4.45 1.45
N ILE A 259 5.78 3.29 1.19
CA ILE A 259 6.12 2.47 0.01
C ILE A 259 5.76 3.23 -1.26
N LEU A 260 4.56 3.81 -1.37
CA LEU A 260 4.14 4.56 -2.56
C LEU A 260 5.03 5.77 -2.82
N GLU A 261 5.43 6.50 -1.78
CA GLU A 261 6.39 7.62 -1.88
C GLU A 261 7.74 7.15 -2.43
N ARG A 262 8.27 6.03 -1.91
CA ARG A 262 9.56 5.49 -2.38
C ARG A 262 9.47 4.90 -3.80
N LEU A 263 8.34 4.28 -4.16
CA LEU A 263 8.08 3.83 -5.53
C LEU A 263 8.11 5.02 -6.50
N GLU A 264 7.40 6.12 -6.18
CA GLU A 264 7.36 7.29 -7.05
C GLU A 264 8.72 7.99 -7.15
N PHE A 265 9.44 8.12 -6.04
CA PHE A 265 10.79 8.68 -6.03
C PHE A 265 11.72 7.92 -6.97
N TRP A 266 11.84 6.60 -6.81
CA TRP A 266 12.72 5.79 -7.63
C TRP A 266 12.25 5.70 -9.08
N TYR A 267 10.94 5.73 -9.33
CA TYR A 267 10.42 5.74 -10.69
C TYR A 267 10.79 7.04 -11.42
N LYS A 268 10.68 8.19 -10.76
CA LYS A 268 11.16 9.47 -11.28
C LYS A 268 12.67 9.46 -11.57
N CYS A 269 13.49 8.87 -10.69
CA CYS A 269 14.91 8.69 -10.94
C CYS A 269 15.19 7.85 -12.21
N ILE A 270 14.45 6.76 -12.39
CA ILE A 270 14.58 5.91 -13.59
C ILE A 270 14.23 6.69 -14.86
N GLN A 271 13.17 7.49 -14.84
CA GLN A 271 12.76 8.34 -15.97
C GLN A 271 13.78 9.45 -16.29
N GLN A 272 14.68 9.79 -15.36
CA GLN A 272 15.77 10.74 -15.50
C GLN A 272 17.13 10.06 -15.78
N ASP A 273 17.11 8.81 -16.27
CA ASP A 273 18.32 8.01 -16.58
C ASP A 273 19.20 7.68 -15.36
N GLU A 274 18.68 7.79 -14.14
CA GLU A 274 19.39 7.47 -12.90
C GLU A 274 19.23 6.01 -12.43
N LEU A 275 19.10 5.06 -13.36
CA LEU A 275 18.98 3.63 -13.04
C LEU A 275 20.18 3.09 -12.23
N SER A 276 21.37 3.67 -12.41
CA SER A 276 22.57 3.32 -11.65
C SER A 276 22.40 3.57 -10.14
N SER A 277 21.70 4.63 -9.75
CA SER A 277 21.42 4.98 -8.36
C SER A 277 20.51 3.93 -7.72
N LEU A 278 19.44 3.49 -8.40
CA LEU A 278 18.59 2.40 -7.95
C LEU A 278 19.38 1.08 -7.80
N LYS A 279 20.23 0.73 -8.76
CA LYS A 279 21.10 -0.47 -8.71
C LYS A 279 22.03 -0.44 -7.49
N SER A 280 22.66 0.71 -7.22
CA SER A 280 23.52 0.92 -6.05
C SER A 280 22.71 0.73 -4.75
N ARG A 281 21.52 1.31 -4.68
CA ARG A 281 20.65 1.19 -3.51
C ARG A 281 20.17 -0.24 -3.29
N TRP A 282 19.80 -0.94 -4.35
CA TRP A 282 19.43 -2.37 -4.30
C TRP A 282 20.58 -3.24 -3.78
N THR A 283 21.83 -2.98 -4.26
CA THR A 283 23.04 -3.67 -3.79
C THR A 283 23.29 -3.43 -2.30
N HIS A 284 23.02 -2.22 -1.80
CA HIS A 284 23.15 -1.89 -0.37
C HIS A 284 22.24 -2.75 0.52
N PHE A 285 21.01 -3.04 0.07
CA PHE A 285 20.07 -3.89 0.81
C PHE A 285 20.23 -5.39 0.53
N ARG A 286 21.04 -5.75 -0.46
CA ARG A 286 21.16 -7.16 -0.86
C ARG A 286 21.66 -8.03 0.28
N GLU A 287 21.01 -9.18 0.46
CA GLU A 287 21.50 -10.25 1.30
C GLU A 287 22.84 -10.75 0.73
N VAL A 288 23.91 -10.61 1.49
CA VAL A 288 25.20 -11.20 1.15
C VAL A 288 25.16 -12.64 1.66
N SER A 289 25.07 -13.61 0.76
CA SER A 289 25.28 -15.00 1.13
C SER A 289 26.74 -15.11 1.59
N LEU A 290 26.93 -15.29 2.89
CA LEU A 290 28.22 -15.78 3.42
C LEU A 290 28.35 -17.20 2.88
N GLY A 291 29.20 -17.36 1.85
CA GLY A 291 29.53 -18.65 1.24
C GLY A 291 30.22 -19.61 2.20
#